data_8c4d6fbcfa90b8bd96c586858c5bf085
#
_entry.id   8c4d6fbcfa90b8bd96c586858c5bf085
#
_cell.length_a   1.000
_cell.length_b   1.000
_cell.length_c   1.000
_cell.angle_alpha   90.00
_cell.angle_beta   90.00
_cell.angle_gamma   90.00
#
_symmetry.space_group_name_H-M   'P 1'
#
loop_
_entity.id
_entity.type
_entity.pdbx_description
1 polymer ?
#
loop_
_entity_poly.entity_id
_entity_poly.type
_entity_poly.pdbx_seq_one_letter_code
_entity_poly.pdbx_strand_id
1 'polypeptide(L)'
;YKRQPIDNGLEIRAFLADKQKRLWVASKKGNVRIYRPDGTLEGYLSPQGIITPQEVTFGKSVYCFMEDKQGNIWMGTKKDGLILLKKKNEHSYLLQQFVHQPQDTYSLSNNSVYSIIQDSHDNIWIACYGGGLNLLSHAPDGSTNFIHSGNRLKNYPVSTSLKIRHIAEAPNGVLLIGTTNGLLTFSNKFDQPEEIKFYHSNRIPNVDSSLSSNDVMQIFTDSRKNTYVITFTGGISQVISKNLLTEDIQFKSYTIKDGLASDLVLSMLEDTQKQLWVISENSISKFNPQQGTFENYGSNYFQRELNLTEAVPTLTSQKKIVLGTNQGILEINTEQMKKSSYVPPIVFTGLKIQGSQLHVALDDIKELELNPSERNV
;
A
#
# COMPACT_ATOMS: atom_id res chain seq x y z
N TYR A 1 -9.82 1.08 -20.22
CA TYR A 1 -9.82 -0.12 -19.41
C TYR A 1 -9.31 -1.28 -20.27
N LYS A 2 -8.01 -1.53 -20.21
CA LYS A 2 -7.40 -2.70 -20.83
C LYS A 2 -6.91 -3.63 -19.74
N ARG A 3 -7.48 -4.84 -19.68
CA ARG A 3 -6.82 -5.98 -19.08
C ARG A 3 -5.68 -6.35 -20.03
N GLN A 4 -4.44 -6.19 -19.63
CA GLN A 4 -3.44 -7.09 -20.18
C GLN A 4 -3.66 -8.43 -19.46
N PRO A 5 -3.84 -9.54 -20.18
CA PRO A 5 -3.86 -10.86 -19.59
C PRO A 5 -2.41 -11.21 -19.20
N ILE A 6 -1.97 -10.62 -18.08
CA ILE A 6 -0.68 -10.92 -17.52
C ILE A 6 -0.95 -11.85 -16.36
N ASP A 7 -0.86 -13.10 -16.66
CA ASP A 7 -0.82 -14.24 -15.75
C ASP A 7 -2.12 -14.79 -15.19
N ASN A 8 -2.48 -15.90 -15.73
CA ASN A 8 -3.44 -16.79 -15.17
C ASN A 8 -3.01 -17.26 -13.76
N GLY A 9 -3.53 -16.59 -12.72
CA GLY A 9 -3.50 -17.11 -11.36
C GLY A 9 -2.26 -16.78 -10.52
N LEU A 10 -1.50 -15.73 -10.82
CA LEU A 10 -0.43 -15.25 -9.96
C LEU A 10 -0.87 -14.04 -9.14
N GLU A 11 -1.00 -14.23 -7.83
CA GLU A 11 -1.23 -13.15 -6.87
C GLU A 11 -0.02 -12.22 -6.85
N ILE A 12 -0.24 -10.94 -7.19
CA ILE A 12 0.81 -9.93 -7.23
C ILE A 12 1.07 -9.40 -5.82
N ARG A 13 2.34 -9.19 -5.47
CA ARG A 13 2.78 -8.78 -4.14
C ARG A 13 3.57 -7.50 -4.10
N ALA A 14 4.30 -7.14 -5.16
CA ALA A 14 5.07 -5.91 -5.18
C ALA A 14 5.27 -5.38 -6.59
N PHE A 15 5.42 -4.06 -6.66
CA PHE A 15 5.77 -3.31 -7.86
C PHE A 15 6.95 -2.40 -7.59
N LEU A 16 7.72 -2.11 -8.64
CA LEU A 16 8.67 -1.01 -8.69
C LEU A 16 8.65 -0.38 -10.08
N ALA A 17 8.44 0.92 -10.15
CA ALA A 17 8.78 1.71 -11.31
C ALA A 17 10.21 2.22 -11.11
N ASP A 18 11.18 1.63 -11.83
CA ASP A 18 12.60 1.99 -11.68
C ASP A 18 12.95 3.31 -12.40
N LYS A 19 14.14 3.84 -12.13
CA LYS A 19 14.64 5.09 -12.75
C LYS A 19 14.75 5.01 -14.27
N GLN A 20 14.80 3.80 -14.83
CA GLN A 20 14.75 3.55 -16.28
C GLN A 20 13.29 3.48 -16.80
N LYS A 21 12.31 3.74 -15.93
CA LYS A 21 10.88 3.67 -16.21
C LYS A 21 10.39 2.26 -16.58
N ARG A 22 11.14 1.22 -16.22
CA ARG A 22 10.69 -0.16 -16.32
C ARG A 22 9.78 -0.47 -15.14
N LEU A 23 8.81 -1.34 -15.35
CA LEU A 23 7.94 -1.83 -14.30
C LEU A 23 8.40 -3.24 -13.88
N TRP A 24 8.83 -3.38 -12.63
CA TRP A 24 9.11 -4.65 -11.99
C TRP A 24 7.86 -5.15 -11.28
N VAL A 25 7.54 -6.41 -11.44
CA VAL A 25 6.33 -7.02 -10.90
C VAL A 25 6.68 -8.34 -10.23
N ALA A 26 6.42 -8.44 -8.95
CA ALA A 26 6.65 -9.65 -8.18
C ALA A 26 5.33 -10.34 -7.80
N SER A 27 5.31 -11.66 -7.94
CA SER A 27 4.20 -12.50 -7.52
C SER A 27 4.50 -13.28 -6.24
N LYS A 28 3.46 -13.70 -5.54
CA LYS A 28 3.55 -14.55 -4.33
C LYS A 28 4.25 -15.89 -4.60
N LYS A 29 4.15 -16.40 -5.82
CA LYS A 29 4.80 -17.66 -6.23
C LYS A 29 6.28 -17.51 -6.58
N GLY A 30 6.85 -16.31 -6.44
CA GLY A 30 8.27 -16.06 -6.65
C GLY A 30 8.69 -15.76 -8.09
N ASN A 31 7.75 -15.35 -8.94
CA ASN A 31 8.09 -14.82 -10.26
C ASN A 31 8.35 -13.32 -10.14
N VAL A 32 9.39 -12.85 -10.82
CA VAL A 32 9.68 -11.42 -10.99
C VAL A 32 9.76 -11.13 -12.47
N ARG A 33 8.86 -10.28 -12.97
CA ARG A 33 8.78 -9.86 -14.36
C ARG A 33 9.18 -8.41 -14.49
N ILE A 34 9.80 -8.09 -15.60
CA ILE A 34 10.23 -6.74 -15.92
C ILE A 34 9.59 -6.34 -17.25
N TYR A 35 8.92 -5.19 -17.24
CA TYR A 35 8.28 -4.60 -18.42
C TYR A 35 9.01 -3.33 -18.82
N ARG A 36 9.15 -3.12 -20.14
CA ARG A 36 9.70 -1.89 -20.72
C ARG A 36 8.74 -0.70 -20.51
N PRO A 37 9.23 0.53 -20.71
CA PRO A 37 8.40 1.72 -20.61
C PRO A 37 7.17 1.73 -21.54
N ASP A 38 7.22 1.04 -22.66
CA ASP A 38 6.10 0.88 -23.61
C ASP A 38 5.05 -0.16 -23.14
N GLY A 39 5.31 -0.86 -22.02
CA GLY A 39 4.45 -1.89 -21.46
C GLY A 39 4.70 -3.29 -22.03
N THR A 40 5.68 -3.47 -22.94
CA THR A 40 6.06 -4.79 -23.43
C THR A 40 6.90 -5.55 -22.39
N LEU A 41 6.72 -6.86 -22.30
CA LEU A 41 7.53 -7.71 -21.43
C LEU A 41 8.99 -7.71 -21.92
N GLU A 42 9.92 -7.30 -21.05
CA GLU A 42 11.36 -7.40 -21.30
C GLU A 42 11.87 -8.80 -20.99
N GLY A 43 11.42 -9.36 -19.87
CA GLY A 43 11.80 -10.69 -19.46
C GLY A 43 11.50 -10.99 -17.99
N TYR A 44 12.12 -12.05 -17.51
CA TYR A 44 11.98 -12.59 -16.18
C TYR A 44 13.32 -12.56 -15.46
N LEU A 45 13.32 -12.19 -14.19
CA LEU A 45 14.53 -12.25 -13.36
C LEU A 45 14.79 -13.69 -12.94
N SER A 46 15.97 -14.19 -13.29
CA SER A 46 16.44 -15.51 -12.85
C SER A 46 17.02 -15.49 -11.42
N PRO A 47 17.16 -16.65 -10.74
CA PRO A 47 17.82 -16.76 -9.45
C PRO A 47 19.29 -16.29 -9.45
N GLN A 48 19.92 -16.22 -10.64
CA GLN A 48 21.29 -15.75 -10.82
C GLN A 48 21.39 -14.24 -11.07
N GLY A 49 20.25 -13.52 -11.05
CA GLY A 49 20.23 -12.07 -11.29
C GLY A 49 20.32 -11.68 -12.76
N ILE A 50 19.91 -12.55 -13.66
CA ILE A 50 19.89 -12.31 -15.12
C ILE A 50 18.45 -12.12 -15.57
N ILE A 51 18.19 -11.09 -16.38
CA ILE A 51 16.89 -10.91 -17.06
C ILE A 51 16.93 -11.76 -18.35
N THR A 52 16.01 -12.73 -18.44
CA THR A 52 15.91 -13.65 -19.57
C THR A 52 14.54 -13.55 -20.24
N PRO A 53 14.45 -13.67 -21.60
CA PRO A 53 13.16 -13.64 -22.28
C PRO A 53 12.32 -14.91 -22.01
N GLN A 54 12.95 -16.04 -21.66
CA GLN A 54 12.28 -17.28 -21.30
C GLN A 54 11.72 -17.17 -19.89
N GLU A 55 10.50 -17.69 -19.70
CA GLU A 55 9.89 -17.73 -18.39
C GLU A 55 10.73 -18.53 -17.42
N VAL A 56 11.11 -17.90 -16.31
CA VAL A 56 11.86 -18.49 -15.23
C VAL A 56 11.32 -17.93 -13.91
N THR A 57 11.34 -18.77 -12.89
CA THR A 57 10.98 -18.32 -11.55
C THR A 57 12.22 -17.84 -10.80
N PHE A 58 12.13 -16.70 -10.13
CA PHE A 58 13.15 -16.20 -9.23
C PHE A 58 13.24 -17.06 -7.96
N GLY A 59 12.13 -17.73 -7.62
CA GLY A 59 12.06 -18.72 -6.54
C GLY A 59 11.86 -18.14 -5.15
N LYS A 60 11.81 -16.81 -5.01
CA LYS A 60 11.63 -16.12 -3.72
C LYS A 60 10.43 -15.18 -3.79
N SER A 61 9.56 -15.21 -2.76
CA SER A 61 8.39 -14.33 -2.66
C SER A 61 8.83 -12.91 -2.29
N VAL A 62 8.96 -12.03 -3.26
CA VAL A 62 9.31 -10.62 -3.06
C VAL A 62 8.07 -9.83 -2.63
N TYR A 63 8.16 -9.12 -1.51
CA TYR A 63 7.08 -8.37 -0.87
C TYR A 63 7.25 -6.85 -0.99
N CYS A 64 8.47 -6.37 -1.21
CA CYS A 64 8.75 -4.97 -1.49
C CYS A 64 10.00 -4.82 -2.35
N PHE A 65 10.05 -3.71 -3.06
CA PHE A 65 11.21 -3.24 -3.81
C PHE A 65 11.58 -1.84 -3.38
N MET A 66 12.86 -1.50 -3.51
CA MET A 66 13.36 -0.13 -3.44
C MET A 66 14.55 0.00 -4.39
N GLU A 67 14.59 1.06 -5.17
CA GLU A 67 15.79 1.45 -5.92
C GLU A 67 16.53 2.55 -5.17
N ASP A 68 17.79 2.29 -4.81
CA ASP A 68 18.60 3.27 -4.10
C ASP A 68 19.11 4.39 -5.01
N LYS A 69 19.73 5.42 -4.42
CA LYS A 69 20.26 6.56 -5.18
C LYS A 69 21.34 6.15 -6.18
N GLN A 70 22.04 5.04 -5.95
CA GLN A 70 23.07 4.47 -6.81
C GLN A 70 22.47 3.62 -7.97
N GLY A 71 21.15 3.36 -7.96
CA GLY A 71 20.47 2.55 -8.97
C GLY A 71 20.55 1.05 -8.71
N ASN A 72 20.90 0.64 -7.50
CA ASN A 72 20.77 -0.76 -7.10
C ASN A 72 19.32 -1.05 -6.71
N ILE A 73 18.86 -2.28 -6.98
CA ILE A 73 17.52 -2.73 -6.59
C ILE A 73 17.61 -3.58 -5.32
N TRP A 74 16.91 -3.16 -4.30
CA TRP A 74 16.72 -3.88 -3.06
C TRP A 74 15.36 -4.60 -3.09
N MET A 75 15.35 -5.87 -2.69
CA MET A 75 14.15 -6.70 -2.64
C MET A 75 13.99 -7.28 -1.24
N GLY A 76 12.88 -6.95 -0.59
CA GLY A 76 12.46 -7.59 0.64
C GLY A 76 11.63 -8.82 0.34
N THR A 77 11.89 -9.92 1.03
CA THR A 77 11.19 -11.20 0.81
C THR A 77 10.41 -11.65 2.05
N LYS A 78 9.49 -12.57 1.86
CA LYS A 78 8.68 -13.11 2.95
C LYS A 78 9.47 -13.98 3.93
N LYS A 79 10.49 -14.73 3.45
CA LYS A 79 11.22 -15.75 4.25
C LYS A 79 12.72 -15.80 3.96
N ASP A 80 13.15 -15.19 2.88
CA ASP A 80 14.50 -15.32 2.33
C ASP A 80 15.37 -14.09 2.63
N GLY A 81 14.93 -13.22 3.55
CA GLY A 81 15.66 -12.04 3.97
C GLY A 81 15.62 -10.90 2.95
N LEU A 82 16.71 -10.17 2.87
CA LEU A 82 16.92 -9.01 2.03
C LEU A 82 17.86 -9.39 0.87
N ILE A 83 17.53 -8.95 -0.34
CA ILE A 83 18.33 -9.19 -1.53
C ILE A 83 18.72 -7.86 -2.15
N LEU A 84 20.00 -7.71 -2.46
CA LEU A 84 20.55 -6.59 -3.19
C LEU A 84 20.97 -7.05 -4.59
N LEU A 85 20.43 -6.37 -5.60
CA LEU A 85 20.84 -6.50 -7.00
C LEU A 85 21.70 -5.30 -7.38
N LYS A 86 23.01 -5.50 -7.49
CA LYS A 86 23.94 -4.49 -8.02
C LYS A 86 24.03 -4.61 -9.53
N LYS A 87 23.72 -3.53 -10.25
CA LYS A 87 23.71 -3.53 -11.71
C LYS A 87 25.08 -3.80 -12.28
N LYS A 88 25.21 -4.81 -13.15
CA LYS A 88 26.41 -5.10 -13.96
C LYS A 88 26.27 -4.50 -15.38
N ASN A 89 25.12 -4.75 -16.00
CA ASN A 89 24.72 -4.22 -17.32
C ASN A 89 23.19 -4.13 -17.37
N GLU A 90 22.63 -3.90 -18.57
CA GLU A 90 21.18 -3.71 -18.73
C GLU A 90 20.35 -4.94 -18.33
N HIS A 91 20.89 -6.15 -18.51
CA HIS A 91 20.15 -7.40 -18.30
C HIS A 91 20.77 -8.29 -17.22
N SER A 92 21.79 -7.83 -16.49
CA SER A 92 22.40 -8.64 -15.44
C SER A 92 22.80 -7.85 -14.19
N TYR A 93 22.63 -8.52 -13.07
CA TYR A 93 22.91 -7.99 -11.74
C TYR A 93 23.79 -8.96 -10.95
N LEU A 94 24.64 -8.41 -10.09
CA LEU A 94 25.30 -9.18 -9.05
C LEU A 94 24.33 -9.26 -7.87
N LEU A 95 23.94 -10.49 -7.53
CA LEU A 95 23.00 -10.75 -6.44
C LEU A 95 23.78 -10.97 -5.14
N GLN A 96 23.36 -10.26 -4.08
CA GLN A 96 23.83 -10.46 -2.70
C GLN A 96 22.62 -10.66 -1.81
N GLN A 97 22.62 -11.70 -0.99
CA GLN A 97 21.53 -12.03 -0.07
C GLN A 97 21.97 -11.86 1.36
N PHE A 98 21.14 -11.24 2.19
CA PHE A 98 21.33 -11.05 3.61
C PHE A 98 20.20 -11.76 4.36
N VAL A 99 20.54 -12.59 5.31
CA VAL A 99 19.59 -13.36 6.12
C VAL A 99 19.88 -13.21 7.59
N HIS A 100 18.86 -13.46 8.41
CA HIS A 100 19.04 -13.57 9.84
C HIS A 100 19.93 -14.78 10.19
N GLN A 101 20.95 -14.53 10.98
CA GLN A 101 21.88 -15.54 11.49
C GLN A 101 21.93 -15.43 13.02
N PRO A 102 21.38 -16.40 13.77
CA PRO A 102 21.29 -16.31 15.23
C PRO A 102 22.65 -16.11 15.94
N GLN A 103 23.73 -16.53 15.31
CA GLN A 103 25.11 -16.45 15.86
C GLN A 103 25.78 -15.11 15.52
N ASP A 104 25.23 -14.33 14.60
CA ASP A 104 25.74 -13.03 14.19
C ASP A 104 24.77 -11.91 14.63
N THR A 105 25.16 -11.18 15.67
CA THR A 105 24.35 -10.10 16.24
C THR A 105 24.19 -8.90 15.31
N TYR A 106 24.97 -8.83 14.25
CA TYR A 106 24.88 -7.79 13.22
C TYR A 106 24.25 -8.28 11.93
N SER A 107 23.75 -9.50 11.88
CA SER A 107 22.93 -9.99 10.79
C SER A 107 21.53 -9.34 10.81
N LEU A 108 20.75 -9.54 9.74
CA LEU A 108 19.38 -9.06 9.65
C LEU A 108 18.52 -9.59 10.83
N SER A 109 17.69 -8.74 11.44
CA SER A 109 16.88 -9.12 12.62
C SER A 109 15.83 -10.21 12.36
N ASN A 110 15.33 -10.31 11.10
CA ASN A 110 14.36 -11.32 10.68
C ASN A 110 14.33 -11.45 9.16
N ASN A 111 14.01 -12.62 8.65
CA ASN A 111 13.97 -12.91 7.20
C ASN A 111 12.69 -12.43 6.48
N SER A 112 11.71 -11.90 7.19
CA SER A 112 10.48 -11.38 6.60
C SER A 112 10.57 -9.86 6.44
N VAL A 113 11.01 -9.39 5.27
CA VAL A 113 11.23 -7.97 4.96
C VAL A 113 10.04 -7.45 4.17
N TYR A 114 9.32 -6.47 4.72
CA TYR A 114 8.07 -5.95 4.14
C TYR A 114 8.17 -4.54 3.58
N SER A 115 9.14 -3.73 4.03
CA SER A 115 9.35 -2.39 3.50
C SER A 115 10.82 -1.99 3.59
N ILE A 116 11.30 -1.22 2.62
CA ILE A 116 12.67 -0.73 2.55
C ILE A 116 12.60 0.70 2.04
N ILE A 117 13.31 1.63 2.68
CA ILE A 117 13.46 2.99 2.16
C ILE A 117 14.91 3.46 2.30
N GLN A 118 15.31 4.36 1.43
CA GLN A 118 16.49 5.20 1.61
C GLN A 118 15.98 6.60 1.98
N ASP A 119 16.38 7.09 3.17
CA ASP A 119 15.94 8.38 3.67
C ASP A 119 16.69 9.54 3.02
N SER A 120 16.33 10.76 3.38
CA SER A 120 16.94 11.99 2.85
C SER A 120 18.40 12.18 3.30
N HIS A 121 18.86 11.45 4.33
CA HIS A 121 20.24 11.41 4.82
C HIS A 121 21.03 10.20 4.33
N ASP A 122 20.52 9.51 3.30
CA ASP A 122 21.13 8.31 2.69
C ASP A 122 21.13 7.04 3.55
N ASN A 123 20.48 7.04 4.70
CA ASN A 123 20.32 5.84 5.49
C ASN A 123 19.33 4.89 4.81
N ILE A 124 19.67 3.60 4.77
CA ILE A 124 18.75 2.56 4.28
C ILE A 124 18.16 1.87 5.50
N TRP A 125 16.82 1.98 5.60
CA TRP A 125 16.01 1.39 6.64
C TRP A 125 15.25 0.18 6.13
N ILE A 126 15.29 -0.91 6.87
CA ILE A 126 14.66 -2.18 6.52
C ILE A 126 13.65 -2.56 7.61
N ALA A 127 12.39 -2.71 7.22
CA ALA A 127 11.30 -3.13 8.08
C ALA A 127 11.11 -4.63 8.03
N CYS A 128 11.30 -5.29 9.16
CA CYS A 128 11.08 -6.72 9.31
C CYS A 128 9.76 -7.00 10.02
N TYR A 129 8.97 -7.92 9.47
CA TYR A 129 7.75 -8.42 10.10
C TYR A 129 8.10 -9.51 11.10
N GLY A 130 8.20 -9.15 12.38
CA GLY A 130 8.63 -10.01 13.48
C GLY A 130 10.05 -9.75 13.98
N GLY A 131 10.81 -8.83 13.33
CA GLY A 131 12.16 -8.43 13.75
C GLY A 131 12.32 -6.94 14.05
N GLY A 132 11.29 -6.14 13.77
CA GLY A 132 11.35 -4.68 13.96
C GLY A 132 12.19 -3.98 12.90
N LEU A 133 12.77 -2.85 13.27
CA LEU A 133 13.52 -1.96 12.39
C LEU A 133 15.00 -2.33 12.32
N ASN A 134 15.57 -2.29 11.12
CA ASN A 134 17.00 -2.41 10.87
C ASN A 134 17.51 -1.18 10.12
N LEU A 135 18.70 -0.73 10.46
CA LEU A 135 19.48 0.26 9.74
C LEU A 135 20.68 -0.44 9.10
N LEU A 136 20.82 -0.29 7.78
CA LEU A 136 22.01 -0.76 7.07
C LEU A 136 23.23 0.02 7.51
N SER A 137 24.31 -0.68 7.80
CA SER A 137 25.59 -0.11 8.21
C SER A 137 26.74 -0.88 7.57
N HIS A 138 27.93 -0.35 7.65
CA HIS A 138 29.16 -1.02 7.20
C HIS A 138 30.15 -1.09 8.35
N ALA A 139 30.76 -2.26 8.49
CA ALA A 139 31.89 -2.44 9.41
C ALA A 139 33.16 -1.79 8.84
N PRO A 140 34.24 -1.59 9.66
CA PRO A 140 35.48 -1.02 9.19
C PRO A 140 36.16 -1.80 8.06
N ASP A 141 35.92 -3.09 7.94
CA ASP A 141 36.40 -3.95 6.84
C ASP A 141 35.55 -3.86 5.57
N GLY A 142 34.49 -3.03 5.56
CA GLY A 142 33.56 -2.87 4.45
C GLY A 142 32.45 -3.91 4.40
N SER A 143 32.38 -4.86 5.34
CA SER A 143 31.29 -5.82 5.41
C SER A 143 29.97 -5.12 5.79
N THR A 144 28.86 -5.70 5.32
CA THR A 144 27.52 -5.15 5.57
C THR A 144 26.98 -5.65 6.90
N ASN A 145 26.59 -4.72 7.75
CA ASN A 145 25.99 -4.94 9.07
C ASN A 145 24.58 -4.38 9.13
N PHE A 146 23.77 -4.90 10.05
CA PHE A 146 22.43 -4.41 10.36
C PHE A 146 22.35 -3.99 11.83
N ILE A 147 21.99 -2.73 12.05
CA ILE A 147 21.78 -2.17 13.39
C ILE A 147 20.29 -2.31 13.70
N HIS A 148 19.98 -2.99 14.79
CA HIS A 148 18.59 -3.25 15.23
C HIS A 148 18.52 -3.32 16.77
N SER A 149 17.34 -3.60 17.30
CA SER A 149 17.07 -3.66 18.74
C SER A 149 17.95 -4.67 19.52
N GLY A 150 18.41 -5.72 18.86
CA GLY A 150 19.32 -6.72 19.45
C GLY A 150 20.76 -6.23 19.66
N ASN A 151 21.17 -5.14 19.01
CA ASN A 151 22.52 -4.58 19.14
C ASN A 151 22.50 -3.09 19.51
N ARG A 152 22.47 -2.16 18.58
CA ARG A 152 22.69 -0.73 18.83
C ARG A 152 21.42 0.13 18.83
N LEU A 153 20.27 -0.35 18.33
CA LEU A 153 19.01 0.40 18.33
C LEU A 153 18.28 0.20 19.67
N LYS A 154 18.90 0.63 20.76
CA LYS A 154 18.53 0.27 22.15
C LYS A 154 17.15 0.76 22.59
N ASN A 155 16.69 1.91 22.09
CA ASN A 155 15.42 2.51 22.48
C ASN A 155 14.22 2.02 21.64
N TYR A 156 14.46 1.06 20.73
CA TYR A 156 13.38 0.53 19.89
C TYR A 156 12.34 -0.24 20.75
N PRO A 157 11.02 0.06 20.65
CA PRO A 157 9.99 -0.53 21.51
C PRO A 157 9.64 -1.96 21.06
N VAL A 158 10.48 -2.93 21.41
CA VAL A 158 10.35 -4.34 21.00
C VAL A 158 9.07 -5.02 21.47
N SER A 159 8.53 -4.60 22.63
CA SER A 159 7.31 -5.20 23.19
C SER A 159 6.06 -4.98 22.35
N THR A 160 6.04 -3.92 21.53
CA THR A 160 4.85 -3.47 20.80
C THR A 160 5.03 -3.44 19.29
N SER A 161 6.27 -3.33 18.76
CA SER A 161 6.48 -2.85 17.42
C SER A 161 7.38 -3.72 16.53
N LEU A 162 7.42 -5.04 16.82
CA LEU A 162 8.23 -5.97 16.02
C LEU A 162 7.63 -6.29 14.63
N LYS A 163 6.33 -6.12 14.44
CA LYS A 163 5.65 -6.43 13.17
C LYS A 163 5.43 -5.16 12.38
N ILE A 164 6.42 -4.76 11.59
CA ILE A 164 6.34 -3.59 10.73
C ILE A 164 5.79 -3.99 9.35
N ARG A 165 4.86 -3.18 8.82
CA ARG A 165 4.33 -3.33 7.45
C ARG A 165 4.92 -2.32 6.48
N HIS A 166 5.11 -1.07 6.92
CA HIS A 166 5.53 0.02 6.03
C HIS A 166 6.40 1.05 6.75
N ILE A 167 7.35 1.63 6.02
CA ILE A 167 8.13 2.79 6.45
C ILE A 167 7.98 3.89 5.40
N ALA A 168 7.85 5.14 5.85
CA ALA A 168 7.89 6.32 5.00
C ALA A 168 8.60 7.48 5.70
N GLU A 169 9.14 8.40 4.92
CA GLU A 169 9.70 9.65 5.40
C GLU A 169 8.70 10.79 5.15
N ALA A 170 8.37 11.55 6.19
CA ALA A 170 7.60 12.78 6.06
C ALA A 170 8.47 13.93 5.55
N PRO A 171 7.86 15.00 4.97
CA PRO A 171 8.60 16.12 4.37
C PRO A 171 9.55 16.88 5.29
N ASN A 172 9.41 16.72 6.61
CA ASN A 172 10.25 17.33 7.63
C ASN A 172 11.41 16.43 8.12
N GLY A 173 11.65 15.28 7.46
CA GLY A 173 12.69 14.33 7.82
C GLY A 173 12.36 13.43 9.01
N VAL A 174 11.07 13.38 9.40
CA VAL A 174 10.60 12.41 10.39
C VAL A 174 10.27 11.10 9.68
N LEU A 175 10.80 10.00 10.19
CA LEU A 175 10.46 8.67 9.73
C LEU A 175 9.21 8.17 10.47
N LEU A 176 8.29 7.60 9.72
CA LEU A 176 7.05 7.00 10.21
C LEU A 176 7.10 5.50 9.93
N ILE A 177 6.78 4.71 10.94
CA ILE A 177 6.76 3.25 10.87
C ILE A 177 5.36 2.76 11.18
N GLY A 178 4.71 2.19 10.20
CA GLY A 178 3.42 1.51 10.35
C GLY A 178 3.61 0.09 10.85
N THR A 179 3.01 -0.20 11.99
CA THR A 179 3.05 -1.52 12.62
C THR A 179 1.66 -2.14 12.73
N THR A 180 1.57 -3.39 13.15
CA THR A 180 0.30 -4.02 13.52
C THR A 180 -0.25 -3.53 14.89
N ASN A 181 0.48 -2.63 15.55
CA ASN A 181 0.12 -2.08 16.86
C ASN A 181 0.37 -0.57 16.93
N GLY A 182 -0.03 0.17 15.90
CA GLY A 182 0.05 1.63 15.84
C GLY A 182 1.17 2.16 14.97
N LEU A 183 1.43 3.44 15.13
CA LEU A 183 2.39 4.23 14.38
C LEU A 183 3.57 4.61 15.28
N LEU A 184 4.80 4.31 14.85
CA LEU A 184 6.00 4.87 15.47
C LEU A 184 6.52 6.01 14.62
N THR A 185 7.11 7.01 15.29
CA THR A 185 7.84 8.09 14.63
C THR A 185 9.19 8.33 15.29
N PHE A 186 10.18 8.75 14.50
CA PHE A 186 11.48 9.16 14.99
C PHE A 186 12.16 10.11 13.99
N SER A 187 13.16 10.86 14.46
CA SER A 187 13.94 11.76 13.62
C SER A 187 15.00 10.98 12.83
N ASN A 188 15.14 11.27 11.53
CA ASN A 188 16.28 10.75 10.73
C ASN A 188 17.60 11.50 11.01
N LYS A 189 17.59 12.50 11.91
CA LYS A 189 18.78 13.22 12.37
C LYS A 189 19.23 12.65 13.71
N PHE A 190 20.31 11.92 13.70
CA PHE A 190 20.96 11.34 14.88
C PHE A 190 22.45 11.18 14.62
N ASP A 191 23.25 11.30 15.65
CA ASP A 191 24.69 11.05 15.56
C ASP A 191 25.00 9.57 15.79
N GLN A 192 24.30 8.95 16.73
CA GLN A 192 24.45 7.53 17.07
C GLN A 192 23.08 6.85 17.11
N PRO A 193 22.93 5.61 16.58
CA PRO A 193 21.67 4.88 16.59
C PRO A 193 21.08 4.67 17.99
N GLU A 194 21.90 4.60 19.01
CA GLU A 194 21.51 4.45 20.42
C GLU A 194 20.73 5.66 20.95
N GLU A 195 20.87 6.83 20.33
CA GLU A 195 20.24 8.09 20.76
C GLU A 195 18.87 8.29 20.15
N ILE A 196 18.50 7.48 19.15
CA ILE A 196 17.20 7.59 18.47
C ILE A 196 16.07 7.41 19.49
N LYS A 197 15.20 8.43 19.57
CA LYS A 197 13.98 8.38 20.38
C LYS A 197 12.80 8.02 19.50
N PHE A 198 12.03 7.02 19.93
CA PHE A 198 10.82 6.58 19.26
C PHE A 198 9.60 7.11 20.02
N TYR A 199 8.62 7.59 19.28
CA TYR A 199 7.33 8.02 19.80
C TYR A 199 6.25 7.11 19.23
N HIS A 200 5.29 6.71 20.05
CA HIS A 200 4.30 5.71 19.68
C HIS A 200 2.88 6.28 19.79
N SER A 201 2.18 6.36 18.69
CA SER A 201 0.79 6.80 18.60
C SER A 201 -0.13 5.62 18.28
N ASN A 202 -1.18 5.49 19.08
CA ASN A 202 -2.16 4.40 19.01
C ASN A 202 -3.59 4.94 18.86
N ARG A 203 -4.49 4.04 18.51
CA ARG A 203 -5.92 4.28 18.68
C ARG A 203 -6.24 4.38 20.16
N ILE A 204 -6.89 5.48 20.54
CA ILE A 204 -7.42 5.70 21.89
C ILE A 204 -8.94 5.62 21.80
N PRO A 205 -9.61 4.70 22.53
CA PRO A 205 -11.06 4.58 22.53
C PRO A 205 -11.74 5.92 22.87
N ASN A 206 -12.77 6.30 22.11
CA ASN A 206 -13.55 7.54 22.30
C ASN A 206 -12.76 8.85 22.11
N VAL A 207 -11.59 8.80 21.45
CA VAL A 207 -10.83 9.99 21.05
C VAL A 207 -10.76 10.02 19.52
N ASP A 208 -11.63 10.81 18.90
CA ASP A 208 -11.79 10.89 17.44
C ASP A 208 -10.53 11.40 16.73
N SER A 209 -9.70 12.17 17.43
CA SER A 209 -8.43 12.68 16.91
C SER A 209 -7.26 11.71 17.08
N SER A 210 -7.47 10.53 17.66
CA SER A 210 -6.45 9.48 17.69
C SER A 210 -6.42 8.67 16.39
N LEU A 211 -5.42 7.80 16.24
CA LEU A 211 -5.34 6.88 15.09
C LEU A 211 -6.62 6.03 14.98
N SER A 212 -7.16 5.87 13.76
CA SER A 212 -8.44 5.17 13.54
C SER A 212 -8.38 3.67 13.84
N SER A 213 -7.22 3.03 13.59
CA SER A 213 -6.94 1.63 13.92
C SER A 213 -5.44 1.42 14.10
N ASN A 214 -5.06 0.44 14.93
CA ASN A 214 -3.64 0.16 15.21
C ASN A 214 -2.96 -0.68 14.11
N ASP A 215 -3.69 -1.36 13.24
CA ASP A 215 -3.07 -2.14 12.14
C ASP A 215 -2.82 -1.24 10.93
N VAL A 216 -1.61 -0.67 10.85
CA VAL A 216 -1.20 0.26 9.80
C VAL A 216 -0.68 -0.52 8.59
N MET A 217 -1.32 -0.33 7.44
CA MET A 217 -0.97 -0.98 6.18
C MET A 217 0.06 -0.20 5.37
N GLN A 218 -0.17 1.11 5.24
CA GLN A 218 0.70 2.00 4.47
C GLN A 218 0.73 3.39 5.10
N ILE A 219 1.82 4.10 4.90
CA ILE A 219 1.94 5.53 5.14
C ILE A 219 2.20 6.18 3.80
N PHE A 220 1.42 7.18 3.46
CA PHE A 220 1.48 7.87 2.17
C PHE A 220 1.54 9.37 2.37
N THR A 221 2.42 10.05 1.61
CA THR A 221 2.50 11.52 1.59
C THR A 221 2.22 12.02 0.18
N ASP A 222 1.24 12.90 0.03
CA ASP A 222 0.87 13.49 -1.25
C ASP A 222 1.84 14.61 -1.69
N SER A 223 1.73 15.05 -2.94
CA SER A 223 2.56 16.12 -3.49
C SER A 223 2.36 17.49 -2.81
N ARG A 224 1.28 17.65 -2.03
CA ARG A 224 0.96 18.83 -1.21
C ARG A 224 1.52 18.71 0.21
N LYS A 225 2.29 17.64 0.49
CA LYS A 225 2.92 17.32 1.78
C LYS A 225 1.93 16.91 2.89
N ASN A 226 0.72 16.50 2.56
CA ASN A 226 -0.17 15.87 3.52
C ASN A 226 0.23 14.41 3.70
N THR A 227 0.29 13.96 4.95
CA THR A 227 0.61 12.57 5.28
C THR A 227 -0.66 11.85 5.73
N TYR A 228 -0.85 10.65 5.21
CA TYR A 228 -1.96 9.76 5.48
C TYR A 228 -1.45 8.44 6.02
N VAL A 229 -2.06 7.96 7.08
CA VAL A 229 -1.84 6.63 7.66
C VAL A 229 -3.03 5.76 7.26
N ILE A 230 -2.78 4.77 6.44
CA ILE A 230 -3.78 3.84 5.93
C ILE A 230 -3.86 2.66 6.88
N THR A 231 -5.06 2.33 7.35
CA THR A 231 -5.27 1.29 8.35
C THR A 231 -6.19 0.20 7.84
N PHE A 232 -5.96 -1.04 8.26
CA PHE A 232 -6.68 -2.20 7.75
C PHE A 232 -8.19 -2.18 8.07
N THR A 233 -8.58 -1.62 9.22
CA THR A 233 -10.00 -1.64 9.66
C THR A 233 -10.54 -0.29 10.10
N GLY A 234 -9.80 0.78 9.85
CA GLY A 234 -10.17 2.13 10.29
C GLY A 234 -10.17 3.17 9.17
N GLY A 235 -10.13 2.75 7.91
CA GLY A 235 -10.08 3.66 6.78
C GLY A 235 -8.76 4.41 6.69
N ILE A 236 -8.83 5.73 6.57
CA ILE A 236 -7.68 6.63 6.38
C ILE A 236 -7.59 7.59 7.56
N SER A 237 -6.41 7.74 8.14
CA SER A 237 -6.09 8.76 9.14
C SER A 237 -5.15 9.80 8.55
N GLN A 238 -5.65 10.98 8.24
CA GLN A 238 -4.83 12.13 7.81
C GLN A 238 -4.13 12.73 9.03
N VAL A 239 -2.82 12.89 8.97
CA VAL A 239 -2.04 13.55 10.02
C VAL A 239 -2.32 15.04 10.02
N ILE A 240 -2.72 15.59 11.18
CA ILE A 240 -3.02 17.01 11.37
C ILE A 240 -1.91 17.72 12.14
N SER A 241 -1.24 17.01 13.06
CA SER A 241 -0.13 17.55 13.83
C SER A 241 1.03 18.02 12.95
N LYS A 242 1.59 19.19 13.27
CA LYS A 242 2.83 19.68 12.65
C LYS A 242 4.07 19.01 13.26
N ASN A 243 4.05 18.79 14.57
CA ASN A 243 5.08 18.03 15.26
C ASN A 243 4.72 16.53 15.24
N LEU A 244 5.60 15.71 14.67
CA LEU A 244 5.45 14.26 14.60
C LEU A 244 6.36 13.52 15.59
N LEU A 245 7.20 14.25 16.33
CA LEU A 245 8.08 13.70 17.37
C LEU A 245 7.40 13.84 18.74
N THR A 246 6.23 13.21 18.85
CA THR A 246 5.37 13.20 20.04
C THR A 246 4.48 11.96 20.03
N GLU A 247 4.00 11.55 21.20
CA GLU A 247 3.01 10.47 21.35
C GLU A 247 1.58 10.96 21.05
N ASP A 248 1.36 12.28 21.09
CA ASP A 248 0.05 12.92 20.92
C ASP A 248 -0.18 13.43 19.48
N ILE A 249 0.14 12.62 18.49
CA ILE A 249 -0.16 12.96 17.09
C ILE A 249 -1.67 13.00 16.88
N GLN A 250 -2.16 14.10 16.34
CA GLN A 250 -3.58 14.28 16.02
C GLN A 250 -3.86 13.87 14.57
N PHE A 251 -4.97 13.17 14.38
CA PHE A 251 -5.42 12.67 13.09
C PHE A 251 -6.85 13.14 12.79
N LYS A 252 -7.16 13.26 11.51
CA LYS A 252 -8.53 13.32 10.99
C LYS A 252 -8.82 12.04 10.24
N SER A 253 -9.78 11.28 10.73
CA SER A 253 -10.15 9.98 10.14
C SER A 253 -11.22 10.15 9.07
N TYR A 254 -11.15 9.30 8.04
CA TYR A 254 -12.13 9.16 6.97
C TYR A 254 -12.50 7.69 6.82
N THR A 255 -13.79 7.41 6.93
CA THR A 255 -14.37 6.07 7.01
C THR A 255 -15.56 5.92 6.09
N ILE A 256 -16.24 4.79 6.14
CA ILE A 256 -17.53 4.59 5.45
C ILE A 256 -18.57 5.66 5.83
N LYS A 257 -18.49 6.23 7.04
CA LYS A 257 -19.39 7.31 7.47
C LYS A 257 -19.18 8.59 6.66
N ASP A 258 -18.00 8.79 6.11
CA ASP A 258 -17.62 9.92 5.26
C ASP A 258 -17.80 9.60 3.77
N GLY A 259 -18.34 8.42 3.44
CA GLY A 259 -18.59 7.97 2.08
C GLY A 259 -17.48 7.14 1.44
N LEU A 260 -16.46 6.71 2.20
CA LEU A 260 -15.47 5.72 1.73
C LEU A 260 -16.18 4.39 1.45
N ALA A 261 -15.76 3.66 0.41
CA ALA A 261 -16.39 2.39 0.03
C ALA A 261 -16.23 1.28 1.06
N SER A 262 -15.12 1.27 1.79
CA SER A 262 -14.79 0.25 2.80
C SER A 262 -13.76 0.80 3.78
N ASP A 263 -13.90 0.44 5.06
CA ASP A 263 -12.88 0.72 6.09
C ASP A 263 -11.68 -0.24 6.01
N LEU A 264 -11.78 -1.32 5.23
CA LEU A 264 -10.66 -2.21 4.91
C LEU A 264 -9.83 -1.61 3.78
N VAL A 265 -8.91 -0.70 4.13
CA VAL A 265 -8.06 -0.02 3.18
C VAL A 265 -6.68 -0.68 3.14
N LEU A 266 -6.21 -1.00 1.94
CA LEU A 266 -4.92 -1.64 1.71
C LEU A 266 -3.82 -0.62 1.43
N SER A 267 -4.13 0.37 0.59
CA SER A 267 -3.13 1.35 0.14
C SER A 267 -3.76 2.60 -0.46
N MET A 268 -2.91 3.58 -0.74
CA MET A 268 -3.26 4.85 -1.34
C MET A 268 -2.15 5.30 -2.29
N LEU A 269 -2.50 6.03 -3.35
CA LEU A 269 -1.52 6.70 -4.20
C LEU A 269 -2.10 8.00 -4.77
N GLU A 270 -1.21 8.85 -5.29
CA GLU A 270 -1.54 10.04 -6.05
C GLU A 270 -1.21 9.81 -7.53
N ASP A 271 -2.15 10.15 -8.42
CA ASP A 271 -1.91 10.08 -9.86
C ASP A 271 -1.19 11.34 -10.40
N THR A 272 -0.87 11.34 -11.69
CA THR A 272 -0.19 12.47 -12.34
C THR A 272 -1.01 13.75 -12.38
N GLN A 273 -2.33 13.67 -12.18
CA GLN A 273 -3.24 14.82 -12.07
C GLN A 273 -3.43 15.26 -10.60
N LYS A 274 -2.64 14.69 -9.68
CA LYS A 274 -2.72 14.97 -8.23
C LYS A 274 -4.06 14.59 -7.61
N GLN A 275 -4.71 13.57 -8.18
CA GLN A 275 -5.89 12.95 -7.60
C GLN A 275 -5.45 11.83 -6.67
N LEU A 276 -6.08 11.73 -5.51
CA LEU A 276 -5.80 10.69 -4.53
C LEU A 276 -6.72 9.49 -4.77
N TRP A 277 -6.12 8.32 -4.83
CA TRP A 277 -6.80 7.05 -5.04
C TRP A 277 -6.59 6.14 -3.85
N VAL A 278 -7.66 5.66 -3.29
CA VAL A 278 -7.71 4.77 -2.13
C VAL A 278 -8.08 3.38 -2.60
N ILE A 279 -7.30 2.40 -2.22
CA ILE A 279 -7.43 1.02 -2.67
C ILE A 279 -7.91 0.17 -1.50
N SER A 280 -9.07 -0.45 -1.66
CA SER A 280 -9.64 -1.44 -0.75
C SER A 280 -9.62 -2.82 -1.41
N GLU A 281 -9.93 -3.89 -0.71
CA GLU A 281 -9.89 -5.26 -1.26
C GLU A 281 -10.76 -5.43 -2.52
N ASN A 282 -11.91 -4.76 -2.59
CA ASN A 282 -12.91 -4.94 -3.65
C ASN A 282 -13.37 -3.64 -4.33
N SER A 283 -12.73 -2.53 -4.02
CA SER A 283 -13.10 -1.22 -4.55
C SER A 283 -11.92 -0.27 -4.64
N ILE A 284 -12.09 0.75 -5.48
CA ILE A 284 -11.16 1.86 -5.65
C ILE A 284 -11.95 3.14 -5.44
N SER A 285 -11.46 4.04 -4.61
CA SER A 285 -12.12 5.30 -4.32
C SER A 285 -11.24 6.47 -4.70
N LYS A 286 -11.77 7.43 -5.44
CA LYS A 286 -11.15 8.72 -5.66
C LYS A 286 -11.48 9.61 -4.47
N PHE A 287 -10.47 10.16 -3.82
CA PHE A 287 -10.60 10.94 -2.60
C PHE A 287 -10.33 12.43 -2.85
N ASN A 288 -11.23 13.27 -2.42
CA ASN A 288 -11.04 14.73 -2.38
C ASN A 288 -10.84 15.17 -0.91
N PRO A 289 -9.59 15.41 -0.47
CA PRO A 289 -9.32 15.74 0.93
C PRO A 289 -9.83 17.14 1.35
N GLN A 290 -10.02 18.06 0.40
CA GLN A 290 -10.51 19.42 0.68
C GLN A 290 -11.99 19.40 1.07
N GLN A 291 -12.78 18.57 0.39
CA GLN A 291 -14.20 18.40 0.66
C GLN A 291 -14.49 17.26 1.63
N GLY A 292 -13.53 16.34 1.83
CA GLY A 292 -13.71 15.10 2.59
C GLY A 292 -14.64 14.10 1.90
N THR A 293 -14.72 14.11 0.57
CA THR A 293 -15.66 13.31 -0.21
C THR A 293 -14.98 12.23 -1.02
N PHE A 294 -15.71 11.15 -1.32
CA PHE A 294 -15.25 10.01 -2.09
C PHE A 294 -16.12 9.74 -3.30
N GLU A 295 -15.49 9.32 -4.38
CA GLU A 295 -16.14 8.75 -5.56
C GLU A 295 -15.70 7.29 -5.71
N ASN A 296 -16.63 6.36 -5.48
CA ASN A 296 -16.31 4.93 -5.35
C ASN A 296 -16.55 4.18 -6.66
N TYR A 297 -15.64 3.26 -6.98
CA TYR A 297 -15.65 2.39 -8.15
C TYR A 297 -15.50 0.94 -7.68
N GLY A 298 -16.58 0.18 -7.70
CA GLY A 298 -16.63 -1.21 -7.30
C GLY A 298 -16.90 -2.16 -8.47
N SER A 299 -17.34 -3.38 -8.14
CA SER A 299 -17.63 -4.45 -9.11
C SER A 299 -18.60 -4.04 -10.22
N ASN A 300 -19.62 -3.24 -9.91
CA ASN A 300 -20.59 -2.74 -10.90
C ASN A 300 -19.92 -1.86 -11.96
N TYR A 301 -18.96 -1.02 -11.59
CA TYR A 301 -18.21 -0.20 -12.52
C TYR A 301 -17.27 -1.03 -13.40
N PHE A 302 -16.58 -1.99 -12.79
CA PHE A 302 -15.61 -2.84 -13.49
C PHE A 302 -16.26 -4.04 -14.18
N GLN A 303 -17.56 -4.29 -13.98
CA GLN A 303 -18.33 -5.44 -14.48
C GLN A 303 -17.67 -6.79 -14.12
N ARG A 304 -16.99 -6.84 -12.97
CA ARG A 304 -16.36 -8.02 -12.40
C ARG A 304 -16.02 -7.79 -10.93
N GLU A 305 -15.82 -8.87 -10.21
CA GLU A 305 -15.23 -8.79 -8.86
C GLU A 305 -13.79 -8.30 -8.91
N LEU A 306 -13.47 -7.39 -8.00
CA LEU A 306 -12.11 -6.96 -7.74
C LEU A 306 -11.60 -7.72 -6.51
N ASN A 307 -10.47 -8.37 -6.66
CA ASN A 307 -9.75 -9.02 -5.56
C ASN A 307 -8.34 -8.42 -5.51
N LEU A 308 -8.27 -7.20 -4.99
CA LEU A 308 -7.04 -6.41 -4.92
C LEU A 308 -6.15 -6.93 -3.79
N THR A 309 -4.84 -6.81 -3.96
CA THR A 309 -3.83 -7.30 -3.01
C THR A 309 -3.19 -6.15 -2.24
N GLU A 310 -2.41 -6.49 -1.23
CA GLU A 310 -1.61 -5.54 -0.43
C GLU A 310 -0.40 -4.95 -1.20
N ALA A 311 -0.23 -5.28 -2.49
CA ALA A 311 0.83 -4.70 -3.29
C ALA A 311 0.65 -3.18 -3.37
N VAL A 312 1.64 -2.44 -2.90
CA VAL A 312 1.63 -0.97 -2.97
C VAL A 312 1.57 -0.57 -4.44
N PRO A 313 0.52 0.18 -4.85
CA PRO A 313 0.33 0.55 -6.24
C PRO A 313 1.42 1.51 -6.73
N THR A 314 1.65 1.52 -8.03
CA THR A 314 2.58 2.47 -8.66
C THR A 314 2.03 2.99 -9.98
N LEU A 315 2.71 3.99 -10.54
CA LEU A 315 2.41 4.52 -11.86
C LEU A 315 3.36 3.95 -12.91
N THR A 316 2.81 3.56 -14.06
CA THR A 316 3.62 3.24 -15.22
C THR A 316 4.20 4.50 -15.86
N SER A 317 5.19 4.35 -16.74
CA SER A 317 5.68 5.42 -17.62
C SER A 317 4.57 6.06 -18.47
N GLN A 318 3.50 5.30 -18.76
CA GLN A 318 2.31 5.76 -19.48
C GLN A 318 1.28 6.45 -18.57
N LYS A 319 1.66 6.76 -17.32
CA LYS A 319 0.81 7.44 -16.32
C LYS A 319 -0.43 6.66 -15.90
N LYS A 320 -0.46 5.34 -16.11
CA LYS A 320 -1.52 4.47 -15.61
C LYS A 320 -1.19 3.99 -14.21
N ILE A 321 -2.21 3.82 -13.38
CA ILE A 321 -2.09 3.14 -12.10
C ILE A 321 -2.03 1.63 -12.35
N VAL A 322 -1.07 0.94 -11.72
CA VAL A 322 -1.02 -0.51 -11.64
C VAL A 322 -1.36 -0.98 -10.24
N LEU A 323 -2.27 -1.92 -10.18
CA LEU A 323 -2.77 -2.57 -8.97
C LEU A 323 -2.54 -4.07 -9.04
N GLY A 324 -2.14 -4.66 -7.92
CA GLY A 324 -2.06 -6.11 -7.78
C GLY A 324 -3.44 -6.72 -7.56
N THR A 325 -3.69 -7.85 -8.19
CA THR A 325 -4.85 -8.70 -7.93
C THR A 325 -4.41 -10.13 -7.62
N ASN A 326 -5.32 -10.96 -7.14
CA ASN A 326 -5.06 -12.39 -6.94
C ASN A 326 -4.91 -13.17 -8.27
N GLN A 327 -5.17 -12.52 -9.41
CA GLN A 327 -5.13 -13.10 -10.76
C GLN A 327 -4.21 -12.34 -11.73
N GLY A 328 -3.33 -11.48 -11.24
CA GLY A 328 -2.42 -10.69 -12.07
C GLY A 328 -2.51 -9.19 -11.82
N ILE A 329 -2.26 -8.39 -12.86
CA ILE A 329 -2.21 -6.93 -12.78
C ILE A 329 -3.53 -6.33 -13.28
N LEU A 330 -3.99 -5.28 -12.62
CA LEU A 330 -5.03 -4.38 -13.12
C LEU A 330 -4.39 -3.03 -13.45
N GLU A 331 -4.42 -2.64 -14.73
CA GLU A 331 -4.04 -1.29 -15.16
C GLU A 331 -5.25 -0.39 -15.27
N ILE A 332 -5.15 0.82 -14.75
CA ILE A 332 -6.21 1.83 -14.76
C ILE A 332 -5.69 3.12 -15.40
N ASN A 333 -6.40 3.59 -16.40
CA ASN A 333 -6.25 4.95 -16.89
C ASN A 333 -7.24 5.85 -16.13
N THR A 334 -6.75 6.67 -15.21
CA THR A 334 -7.57 7.52 -14.34
C THR A 334 -8.31 8.62 -15.11
N GLU A 335 -7.77 9.07 -16.25
CA GLU A 335 -8.42 10.08 -17.11
C GLU A 335 -9.72 9.56 -17.74
N GLN A 336 -9.81 8.24 -17.91
CA GLN A 336 -10.98 7.57 -18.48
C GLN A 336 -11.99 7.10 -17.43
N MET A 337 -11.66 7.19 -16.15
CA MET A 337 -12.57 6.83 -15.07
C MET A 337 -13.58 7.96 -14.85
N LYS A 338 -14.75 7.80 -15.44
CA LYS A 338 -15.88 8.72 -15.28
C LYS A 338 -17.11 7.89 -14.90
N LYS A 339 -17.81 8.32 -13.87
CA LYS A 339 -19.18 7.82 -13.64
C LYS A 339 -20.11 8.45 -14.66
N SER A 340 -21.05 7.64 -15.13
CA SER A 340 -22.18 8.18 -15.91
C SER A 340 -22.93 9.19 -15.04
N SER A 341 -23.17 10.38 -15.57
CA SER A 341 -24.07 11.36 -14.96
C SER A 341 -25.54 10.97 -15.13
N TYR A 342 -25.82 9.89 -15.86
CA TYR A 342 -27.16 9.39 -16.02
C TYR A 342 -27.66 8.78 -14.70
N VAL A 343 -28.61 9.45 -14.10
CA VAL A 343 -29.41 8.91 -13.00
C VAL A 343 -30.62 8.24 -13.62
N PRO A 344 -30.70 6.89 -13.63
CA PRO A 344 -31.88 6.23 -14.16
C PRO A 344 -33.09 6.67 -13.34
N PRO A 345 -34.20 7.06 -13.99
CA PRO A 345 -35.41 7.39 -13.27
C PRO A 345 -35.89 6.15 -12.49
N ILE A 346 -36.26 6.34 -11.25
CA ILE A 346 -36.93 5.30 -10.49
C ILE A 346 -38.32 5.19 -11.07
N VAL A 347 -38.63 4.05 -11.64
CA VAL A 347 -40.00 3.74 -12.16
C VAL A 347 -40.60 2.69 -11.25
N PHE A 348 -41.73 3.00 -10.66
CA PHE A 348 -42.51 2.02 -9.93
C PHE A 348 -43.22 1.13 -10.95
N THR A 349 -42.91 -0.16 -10.99
CA THR A 349 -43.47 -1.12 -11.93
C THR A 349 -44.71 -1.83 -11.41
N GLY A 350 -45.05 -1.66 -10.15
CA GLY A 350 -46.22 -2.25 -9.52
C GLY A 350 -46.35 -1.82 -8.06
N LEU A 351 -47.55 -1.81 -7.58
CA LEU A 351 -47.91 -1.58 -6.17
C LEU A 351 -48.78 -2.75 -5.69
N LYS A 352 -48.51 -3.24 -4.50
CA LYS A 352 -49.30 -4.28 -3.85
C LYS A 352 -49.87 -3.74 -2.54
N ILE A 353 -51.16 -3.91 -2.34
CA ILE A 353 -51.84 -3.60 -1.10
C ILE A 353 -52.25 -4.93 -0.48
N GLN A 354 -51.78 -5.24 0.73
CA GLN A 354 -52.05 -6.52 1.42
C GLN A 354 -51.79 -7.78 0.54
N GLY A 355 -50.72 -7.69 -0.31
CA GLY A 355 -50.33 -8.78 -1.20
C GLY A 355 -51.10 -8.84 -2.52
N SER A 356 -52.16 -8.07 -2.72
CA SER A 356 -52.92 -7.96 -3.97
C SER A 356 -52.35 -6.86 -4.85
N GLN A 357 -52.05 -7.20 -6.12
CA GLN A 357 -51.49 -6.23 -7.06
C GLN A 357 -52.56 -5.21 -7.50
N LEU A 358 -52.20 -3.94 -7.43
CA LEU A 358 -53.03 -2.86 -7.96
C LEU A 358 -52.91 -2.84 -9.49
N HIS A 359 -53.98 -2.98 -10.21
CA HIS A 359 -54.06 -3.01 -11.69
C HIS A 359 -54.28 -1.61 -12.27
N VAL A 360 -53.53 -0.63 -11.80
CA VAL A 360 -53.60 0.74 -12.32
C VAL A 360 -52.16 1.19 -12.69
N ALA A 361 -52.00 1.95 -13.77
CA ALA A 361 -50.74 2.52 -14.15
C ALA A 361 -50.28 3.51 -13.06
N LEU A 362 -49.14 3.23 -12.42
CA LEU A 362 -48.66 4.01 -11.28
C LEU A 362 -48.31 5.45 -11.66
N ASP A 363 -47.97 5.69 -12.92
CA ASP A 363 -47.67 7.02 -13.45
C ASP A 363 -48.89 7.94 -13.47
N ASP A 364 -50.09 7.39 -13.43
CA ASP A 364 -51.37 8.11 -13.43
C ASP A 364 -51.91 8.36 -12.01
N ILE A 365 -51.32 7.75 -10.99
CA ILE A 365 -51.75 7.87 -9.60
C ILE A 365 -51.04 9.09 -8.96
N LYS A 366 -51.78 10.18 -8.76
CA LYS A 366 -51.28 11.35 -8.03
C LYS A 366 -51.47 11.22 -6.52
N GLU A 367 -52.44 10.47 -6.09
CA GLU A 367 -52.79 10.28 -4.68
C GLU A 367 -53.46 8.90 -4.52
N LEU A 368 -53.06 8.18 -3.48
CA LEU A 368 -53.61 6.88 -3.15
C LEU A 368 -54.19 6.96 -1.73
N GLU A 369 -55.50 6.91 -1.62
CA GLU A 369 -56.19 6.78 -0.33
C GLU A 369 -56.27 5.31 0.06
N LEU A 370 -55.71 4.98 1.24
CA LEU A 370 -55.78 3.63 1.82
C LEU A 370 -56.82 3.60 2.92
N ASN A 371 -57.64 2.56 2.93
CA ASN A 371 -58.55 2.32 4.03
C ASN A 371 -57.77 1.94 5.32
N PRO A 372 -58.34 2.20 6.52
CA PRO A 372 -57.66 1.86 7.78
C PRO A 372 -57.31 0.35 7.92
N SER A 373 -57.97 -0.51 7.16
CA SER A 373 -57.68 -1.94 7.09
C SER A 373 -56.53 -2.31 6.15
N GLU A 374 -56.09 -1.40 5.26
CA GLU A 374 -55.05 -1.61 4.24
C GLU A 374 -53.72 -1.08 4.74
N ARG A 375 -53.19 -1.61 5.85
CA ARG A 375 -52.02 -1.09 6.56
C ARG A 375 -50.67 -1.56 5.99
N ASN A 376 -50.64 -2.54 5.09
CA ASN A 376 -49.43 -3.09 4.49
C ASN A 376 -49.40 -2.79 3.00
N VAL A 377 -48.47 -1.94 2.58
CA VAL A 377 -48.24 -1.51 1.19
C VAL A 377 -46.89 -2.05 0.73
#